data_e3f69f19a9678e42506710fa3ed53e06
#
_entry.id   e3f69f19a9678e42506710fa3ed53e06
#
_cell.length_a   1.000
_cell.length_b   1.000
_cell.length_c   1.000
_cell.angle_alpha   90.00
_cell.angle_beta   90.00
_cell.angle_gamma   90.00
#
_symmetry.space_group_name_H-M   'P 1'
#
loop_
_entity.id
_entity.type
_entity.pdbx_description
1 polymer ?
#
loop_
_entity_poly.entity_id
_entity_poly.type
_entity_poly.pdbx_seq_one_letter_code
_entity_poly.pdbx_strand_id
1 'polypeptide(L)'
;HIPEEYGGLGLGYVELVALMEMMGGSLLCAPFFSSVCLGANALLVAGSEEQKQEYLPGIAEGTTRATFAYCGESGNWDPSTVEVTAAVSGDGYMLSGVSSFVVDGHSADLVIVAARAEGSTGSEGLSLFVVSGDAAGIQRKALTTVDQTRRLAELNFKNVTVPATARLGDEGAASAAIARTLDLAAIALAAEQVGGAQRCLDMSVAYANERVQFGRAIGSFQAIKHKCADLMVQVESARSAAYYAACTVAEGNDAEINTVAPLAKAYCSDAYFQCAADCLQIHGGVGFTWEYDVHLYFKRAKSTESLLGDASYHREQLAQRI
;
A
#
# COMPACT_ATOMS: atom_id res chain seq x y z
N HIS A 1 -9.80 11.34 -3.71
CA HIS A 1 -10.78 10.46 -4.38
C HIS A 1 -12.01 10.18 -3.49
N ILE A 2 -12.01 10.70 -2.25
CA ILE A 2 -13.21 10.65 -1.40
C ILE A 2 -14.25 11.58 -2.02
N PRO A 3 -15.50 11.14 -2.22
CA PRO A 3 -16.57 11.96 -2.78
C PRO A 3 -16.86 13.23 -1.97
N GLU A 4 -17.35 14.28 -2.64
CA GLU A 4 -17.68 15.57 -1.99
C GLU A 4 -18.75 15.43 -0.90
N GLU A 5 -19.71 14.53 -1.09
CA GLU A 5 -20.77 14.22 -0.11
C GLU A 5 -20.26 13.70 1.24
N TYR A 6 -19.01 13.19 1.27
CA TYR A 6 -18.30 12.77 2.49
C TYR A 6 -17.13 13.70 2.84
N GLY A 7 -17.16 14.96 2.39
CA GLY A 7 -16.15 15.96 2.72
C GLY A 7 -14.85 15.88 1.92
N GLY A 8 -14.80 15.02 0.89
CA GLY A 8 -13.67 14.94 -0.03
C GLY A 8 -13.71 16.00 -1.13
N LEU A 9 -12.75 15.93 -2.04
CA LEU A 9 -12.69 16.84 -3.21
C LEU A 9 -13.38 16.29 -4.45
N GLY A 10 -13.92 15.07 -4.40
CA GLY A 10 -14.55 14.42 -5.54
C GLY A 10 -13.62 14.16 -6.73
N LEU A 11 -12.30 14.23 -6.52
CA LEU A 11 -11.30 13.91 -7.53
C LEU A 11 -11.27 12.40 -7.80
N GLY A 12 -10.84 12.01 -9.01
CA GLY A 12 -10.79 10.62 -9.40
C GLY A 12 -9.55 9.86 -8.92
N TYR A 13 -9.46 8.62 -9.34
CA TYR A 13 -8.32 7.76 -9.00
C TYR A 13 -7.06 8.15 -9.79
N VAL A 14 -7.19 8.82 -10.95
CA VAL A 14 -6.07 9.35 -11.74
C VAL A 14 -5.34 10.45 -10.98
N GLU A 15 -6.09 11.35 -10.34
CA GLU A 15 -5.51 12.42 -9.51
C GLU A 15 -4.85 11.85 -8.26
N LEU A 16 -5.44 10.83 -7.63
CA LEU A 16 -4.81 10.13 -6.52
C LEU A 16 -3.47 9.52 -6.93
N VAL A 17 -3.41 8.85 -8.08
CA VAL A 17 -2.19 8.23 -8.61
C VAL A 17 -1.11 9.28 -8.88
N ALA A 18 -1.47 10.44 -9.44
CA ALA A 18 -0.53 11.53 -9.65
C ALA A 18 0.05 12.06 -8.31
N LEU A 19 -0.78 12.18 -7.28
CA LEU A 19 -0.32 12.54 -5.94
C LEU A 19 0.59 11.46 -5.34
N MET A 20 0.23 10.19 -5.50
CA MET A 20 1.04 9.07 -5.00
C MET A 20 2.41 9.01 -5.65
N GLU A 21 2.51 9.29 -6.96
CA GLU A 21 3.79 9.40 -7.65
C GLU A 21 4.66 10.51 -7.04
N MET A 22 4.11 11.71 -6.82
CA MET A 22 4.84 12.80 -6.16
C MET A 22 5.29 12.44 -4.74
N MET A 23 4.42 11.77 -3.97
CA MET A 23 4.72 11.31 -2.61
C MET A 23 5.83 10.26 -2.60
N GLY A 24 5.85 9.35 -3.59
CA GLY A 24 6.91 8.38 -3.78
C GLY A 24 8.26 9.03 -4.10
N GLY A 25 8.26 10.04 -4.96
CA GLY A 25 9.44 10.82 -5.31
C GLY A 25 10.06 11.57 -4.13
N SER A 26 9.28 11.90 -3.11
CA SER A 26 9.71 12.60 -1.89
C SER A 26 9.81 11.70 -0.65
N LEU A 27 9.58 10.39 -0.76
CA LEU A 27 9.52 9.44 0.37
C LEU A 27 8.64 9.94 1.51
N LEU A 28 7.42 10.38 1.21
CA LEU A 28 6.53 10.97 2.20
C LEU A 28 6.41 10.09 3.45
N CYS A 29 6.67 10.68 4.63
CA CYS A 29 6.60 10.03 5.94
C CYS A 29 5.30 10.44 6.69
N ALA A 30 4.15 10.23 6.07
CA ALA A 30 2.84 10.55 6.64
C ALA A 30 1.88 9.37 6.44
N PRO A 31 0.84 9.22 7.29
CA PRO A 31 -0.13 8.13 7.22
C PRO A 31 -1.17 8.34 6.10
N PHE A 32 -0.73 8.85 4.94
CA PHE A 32 -1.61 9.08 3.80
C PHE A 32 -2.00 7.76 3.14
N PHE A 33 -1.02 6.89 2.84
CA PHE A 33 -1.29 5.61 2.20
C PHE A 33 -2.23 4.74 3.05
N SER A 34 -1.98 4.63 4.35
CA SER A 34 -2.83 3.87 5.26
C SER A 34 -4.24 4.43 5.36
N SER A 35 -4.37 5.76 5.48
CA SER A 35 -5.68 6.38 5.69
C SER A 35 -6.50 6.45 4.41
N VAL A 36 -5.89 6.87 3.30
CA VAL A 36 -6.60 7.15 2.04
C VAL A 36 -6.66 5.91 1.14
N CYS A 37 -5.52 5.21 0.95
CA CYS A 37 -5.46 4.10 0.00
C CYS A 37 -5.90 2.76 0.61
N LEU A 38 -5.92 2.63 1.94
CA LEU A 38 -6.40 1.43 2.64
C LEU A 38 -7.72 1.69 3.38
N GLY A 39 -7.71 2.53 4.42
CA GLY A 39 -8.88 2.75 5.28
C GLY A 39 -10.08 3.33 4.55
N ALA A 40 -9.90 4.45 3.84
CA ALA A 40 -10.99 5.07 3.07
C ALA A 40 -11.48 4.17 1.94
N ASN A 41 -10.57 3.48 1.21
CA ASN A 41 -10.99 2.53 0.18
C ASN A 41 -11.85 1.39 0.76
N ALA A 42 -11.48 0.83 1.91
CA ALA A 42 -12.28 -0.22 2.55
C ALA A 42 -13.68 0.27 2.94
N LEU A 43 -13.79 1.51 3.45
CA LEU A 43 -15.08 2.15 3.77
C LEU A 43 -15.90 2.43 2.50
N LEU A 44 -15.28 2.95 1.44
CA LEU A 44 -15.96 3.23 0.17
C LEU A 44 -16.49 1.96 -0.48
N VAL A 45 -15.74 0.85 -0.39
CA VAL A 45 -16.09 -0.44 -1.00
C VAL A 45 -17.14 -1.19 -0.19
N ALA A 46 -17.06 -1.22 1.14
CA ALA A 46 -17.85 -2.11 1.98
C ALA A 46 -18.76 -1.40 3.00
N GLY A 47 -18.57 -0.11 3.24
CA GLY A 47 -19.35 0.64 4.24
C GLY A 47 -20.78 0.92 3.78
N SER A 48 -21.73 0.92 4.74
CA SER A 48 -23.05 1.45 4.51
C SER A 48 -22.99 2.98 4.32
N GLU A 49 -24.08 3.57 3.84
CA GLU A 49 -24.15 5.02 3.65
C GLU A 49 -23.92 5.77 4.98
N GLU A 50 -24.52 5.28 6.06
CA GLU A 50 -24.35 5.85 7.41
C GLU A 50 -22.90 5.76 7.87
N GLN A 51 -22.23 4.64 7.63
CA GLN A 51 -20.83 4.45 8.00
C GLN A 51 -19.89 5.34 7.17
N LYS A 52 -20.16 5.54 5.88
CA LYS A 52 -19.41 6.47 5.04
C LYS A 52 -19.54 7.90 5.53
N GLN A 53 -20.76 8.33 5.84
CA GLN A 53 -21.04 9.66 6.42
C GLN A 53 -20.39 9.86 7.80
N GLU A 54 -20.24 8.81 8.59
CA GLU A 54 -19.64 8.89 9.92
C GLU A 54 -18.12 8.98 9.86
N TYR A 55 -17.45 8.15 9.01
CA TYR A 55 -16.00 7.96 9.10
C TYR A 55 -15.20 8.70 8.03
N LEU A 56 -15.71 8.84 6.80
CA LEU A 56 -14.95 9.43 5.70
C LEU A 56 -14.63 10.92 5.87
N PRO A 57 -15.51 11.77 6.44
CA PRO A 57 -15.18 13.19 6.61
C PRO A 57 -13.92 13.43 7.43
N GLY A 58 -13.75 12.73 8.56
CA GLY A 58 -12.55 12.85 9.38
C GLY A 58 -11.27 12.41 8.66
N ILE A 59 -11.38 11.40 7.77
CA ILE A 59 -10.24 10.97 6.93
C ILE A 59 -9.95 12.01 5.85
N ALA A 60 -10.97 12.57 5.22
CA ALA A 60 -10.81 13.61 4.18
C ALA A 60 -10.17 14.89 4.72
N GLU A 61 -10.54 15.31 5.93
CA GLU A 61 -9.97 16.45 6.64
C GLU A 61 -8.58 16.19 7.23
N GLY A 62 -8.16 14.90 7.31
CA GLY A 62 -6.91 14.48 7.95
C GLY A 62 -6.94 14.50 9.48
N THR A 63 -8.11 14.64 10.09
CA THR A 63 -8.30 14.60 11.55
C THR A 63 -8.38 13.16 12.08
N THR A 64 -8.69 12.19 11.22
CA THR A 64 -8.76 10.76 11.52
C THR A 64 -7.76 9.98 10.68
N ARG A 65 -6.81 9.33 11.32
CA ARG A 65 -5.89 8.40 10.68
C ARG A 65 -6.51 7.02 10.65
N ALA A 66 -6.70 6.48 9.46
CA ALA A 66 -7.27 5.15 9.29
C ALA A 66 -6.23 4.16 8.78
N THR A 67 -6.49 2.86 8.97
CA THR A 67 -5.68 1.78 8.41
C THR A 67 -6.50 0.53 8.19
N PHE A 68 -5.89 -0.47 7.53
CA PHE A 68 -6.50 -1.76 7.24
C PHE A 68 -5.65 -2.91 7.79
N ALA A 69 -6.22 -3.73 8.65
CA ALA A 69 -5.58 -4.85 9.32
C ALA A 69 -6.16 -6.17 8.81
N TYR A 70 -5.35 -6.96 8.06
CA TYR A 70 -5.80 -8.22 7.49
C TYR A 70 -4.70 -9.31 7.41
N CYS A 71 -3.43 -8.91 7.35
CA CYS A 71 -2.32 -9.85 7.24
C CYS A 71 -2.04 -10.52 8.59
N GLY A 72 -1.84 -11.84 8.61
CA GLY A 72 -1.47 -12.59 9.80
C GLY A 72 0.02 -12.51 10.15
N GLU A 73 0.43 -13.21 11.23
CA GLU A 73 1.83 -13.23 11.71
C GLU A 73 2.79 -13.84 10.68
N SER A 74 2.32 -14.75 9.84
CA SER A 74 3.14 -15.39 8.79
C SER A 74 3.66 -14.40 7.74
N GLY A 75 3.06 -13.21 7.62
CA GLY A 75 3.39 -12.25 6.58
C GLY A 75 2.88 -12.66 5.19
N ASN A 76 1.96 -13.61 5.12
CA ASN A 76 1.27 -13.95 3.88
C ASN A 76 0.20 -12.89 3.59
N TRP A 77 0.28 -12.26 2.43
CA TRP A 77 -0.62 -11.20 2.01
C TRP A 77 -1.95 -11.70 1.41
N ASP A 78 -2.14 -13.02 1.30
CA ASP A 78 -3.40 -13.59 0.83
C ASP A 78 -4.48 -13.43 1.91
N PRO A 79 -5.63 -12.77 1.62
CA PRO A 79 -6.72 -12.62 2.57
C PRO A 79 -7.27 -13.93 3.14
N SER A 80 -7.09 -15.05 2.44
CA SER A 80 -7.48 -16.38 2.92
C SER A 80 -6.75 -16.79 4.21
N THR A 81 -5.63 -16.10 4.53
CA THR A 81 -4.79 -16.36 5.70
C THR A 81 -5.06 -15.44 6.89
N VAL A 82 -6.18 -14.69 6.89
CA VAL A 82 -6.59 -13.84 8.02
C VAL A 82 -6.68 -14.67 9.31
N GLU A 83 -6.01 -14.21 10.37
CA GLU A 83 -5.89 -14.91 11.66
C GLU A 83 -6.80 -14.34 12.75
N VAL A 84 -7.27 -13.10 12.59
CA VAL A 84 -8.24 -12.51 13.53
C VAL A 84 -9.57 -13.23 13.38
N THR A 85 -10.14 -13.68 14.49
CA THR A 85 -11.46 -14.31 14.54
C THR A 85 -12.51 -13.35 15.05
N ALA A 86 -13.74 -13.51 14.58
CA ALA A 86 -14.92 -12.79 15.03
C ALA A 86 -15.95 -13.80 15.55
N ALA A 87 -16.24 -13.77 16.85
CA ALA A 87 -17.28 -14.56 17.47
C ALA A 87 -18.47 -13.66 17.81
N VAL A 88 -19.70 -14.16 17.59
CA VAL A 88 -20.93 -13.45 18.03
C VAL A 88 -20.93 -13.35 19.55
N SER A 89 -21.16 -12.16 20.10
CA SER A 89 -21.16 -11.90 21.53
C SER A 89 -22.25 -10.89 21.87
N GLY A 90 -23.31 -11.36 22.48
CA GLY A 90 -24.51 -10.54 22.77
C GLY A 90 -25.16 -10.04 21.48
N ASP A 91 -25.28 -8.72 21.35
CA ASP A 91 -25.79 -8.00 20.16
C ASP A 91 -24.68 -7.49 19.23
N GLY A 92 -23.46 -7.99 19.40
CA GLY A 92 -22.32 -7.60 18.61
C GLY A 92 -21.32 -8.73 18.39
N TYR A 93 -20.04 -8.38 18.27
CA TYR A 93 -18.96 -9.32 18.01
C TYR A 93 -17.80 -9.13 18.97
N MET A 94 -17.05 -10.20 19.18
CA MET A 94 -15.80 -10.21 19.92
C MET A 94 -14.67 -10.63 18.98
N LEU A 95 -13.70 -9.73 18.80
CA LEU A 95 -12.54 -9.95 17.92
C LEU A 95 -11.35 -10.44 18.73
N SER A 96 -10.68 -11.50 18.25
CA SER A 96 -9.52 -12.08 18.91
C SER A 96 -8.50 -12.57 17.86
N GLY A 97 -7.20 -12.36 18.10
CA GLY A 97 -6.14 -12.78 17.20
C GLY A 97 -5.15 -11.68 16.92
N VAL A 98 -4.27 -11.91 15.95
CA VAL A 98 -3.18 -10.99 15.59
C VAL A 98 -3.30 -10.58 14.13
N SER A 99 -3.07 -9.29 13.86
CA SER A 99 -2.79 -8.81 12.51
C SER A 99 -1.44 -8.12 12.51
N SER A 100 -0.55 -8.55 11.62
CA SER A 100 0.81 -8.06 11.50
C SER A 100 0.99 -7.20 10.24
N PHE A 101 2.10 -6.46 10.19
CA PHE A 101 2.48 -5.60 9.07
C PHE A 101 1.44 -4.52 8.72
N VAL A 102 0.64 -4.12 9.71
CA VAL A 102 -0.40 -3.08 9.54
C VAL A 102 0.28 -1.72 9.35
N VAL A 103 0.07 -1.12 8.19
CA VAL A 103 0.66 0.19 7.85
C VAL A 103 0.11 1.25 8.79
N ASP A 104 1.00 1.99 9.47
CA ASP A 104 0.68 3.02 10.48
C ASP A 104 -0.24 2.56 11.62
N GLY A 105 -0.40 1.25 11.79
CA GLY A 105 -1.29 0.66 12.82
C GLY A 105 -0.96 1.08 14.25
N HIS A 106 0.30 1.52 14.53
CA HIS A 106 0.72 2.01 15.83
C HIS A 106 0.04 3.33 16.23
N SER A 107 -0.42 4.12 15.27
CA SER A 107 -0.95 5.48 15.48
C SER A 107 -2.34 5.71 14.86
N ALA A 108 -2.94 4.69 14.23
CA ALA A 108 -4.25 4.81 13.61
C ALA A 108 -5.35 5.07 14.66
N ASP A 109 -6.23 6.03 14.39
CA ASP A 109 -7.40 6.34 15.19
C ASP A 109 -8.55 5.38 14.86
N LEU A 110 -8.59 4.89 13.62
CA LEU A 110 -9.59 3.98 13.08
C LEU A 110 -8.89 2.79 12.40
N VAL A 111 -9.28 1.58 12.76
CA VAL A 111 -8.74 0.34 12.17
C VAL A 111 -9.88 -0.42 11.51
N ILE A 112 -9.80 -0.61 10.20
CA ILE A 112 -10.67 -1.57 9.51
C ILE A 112 -10.02 -2.94 9.66
N VAL A 113 -10.71 -3.88 10.31
CA VAL A 113 -10.19 -5.21 10.66
C VAL A 113 -10.91 -6.25 9.83
N ALA A 114 -10.14 -7.03 9.07
CA ALA A 114 -10.63 -8.26 8.49
C ALA A 114 -10.57 -9.37 9.55
N ALA A 115 -11.70 -10.03 9.79
CA ALA A 115 -11.78 -11.14 10.73
C ALA A 115 -12.63 -12.26 10.15
N ARG A 116 -12.35 -13.49 10.56
CA ARG A 116 -13.07 -14.66 10.09
C ARG A 116 -14.03 -15.20 11.15
N ALA A 117 -15.12 -15.78 10.72
CA ALA A 117 -15.99 -16.57 11.61
C ALA A 117 -15.19 -17.73 12.19
N GLU A 118 -15.44 -18.07 13.46
CA GLU A 118 -14.77 -19.18 14.14
C GLU A 118 -15.00 -20.49 13.39
N GLY A 119 -13.91 -21.24 13.11
CA GLY A 119 -13.93 -22.50 12.36
C GLY A 119 -14.00 -22.36 10.85
N SER A 120 -14.12 -21.14 10.28
CA SER A 120 -14.03 -20.93 8.83
C SER A 120 -12.59 -20.99 8.33
N THR A 121 -12.39 -21.29 7.04
CA THR A 121 -11.09 -21.40 6.40
C THR A 121 -11.10 -20.77 5.01
N GLY A 122 -9.92 -20.44 4.50
CA GLY A 122 -9.78 -19.88 3.16
C GLY A 122 -10.46 -18.51 3.04
N SER A 123 -11.16 -18.27 1.97
CA SER A 123 -11.89 -17.02 1.69
C SER A 123 -13.31 -16.98 2.28
N GLU A 124 -13.76 -18.07 2.89
CA GLU A 124 -15.10 -18.15 3.48
C GLU A 124 -15.14 -17.53 4.88
N GLY A 125 -16.30 -17.01 5.28
CA GLY A 125 -16.57 -16.50 6.61
C GLY A 125 -15.79 -15.21 6.96
N LEU A 126 -15.22 -14.50 5.99
CA LEU A 126 -14.53 -13.23 6.20
C LEU A 126 -15.54 -12.08 6.35
N SER A 127 -15.36 -11.26 7.37
CA SER A 127 -16.11 -10.04 7.64
C SER A 127 -15.16 -8.88 7.88
N LEU A 128 -15.62 -7.67 7.65
CA LEU A 128 -14.91 -6.43 7.96
C LEU A 128 -15.55 -5.71 9.12
N PHE A 129 -14.75 -5.14 10.00
CA PHE A 129 -15.21 -4.39 11.17
C PHE A 129 -14.47 -3.07 11.30
N VAL A 130 -15.20 -2.01 11.61
CA VAL A 130 -14.63 -0.73 12.03
C VAL A 130 -14.35 -0.80 13.53
N VAL A 131 -13.10 -0.57 13.90
CA VAL A 131 -12.66 -0.64 15.30
C VAL A 131 -11.97 0.66 15.66
N SER A 132 -12.37 1.29 16.78
CA SER A 132 -11.64 2.43 17.32
C SER A 132 -10.22 2.04 17.67
N GLY A 133 -9.27 2.87 17.34
CA GLY A 133 -7.88 2.59 17.61
C GLY A 133 -7.54 2.53 19.10
N ASP A 134 -8.34 3.11 19.98
CA ASP A 134 -8.21 3.08 21.44
C ASP A 134 -9.15 2.06 22.11
N ALA A 135 -9.81 1.17 21.31
CA ALA A 135 -10.71 0.17 21.86
C ALA A 135 -10.01 -0.72 22.89
N ALA A 136 -10.73 -0.98 23.99
CA ALA A 136 -10.22 -1.84 25.05
C ALA A 136 -9.88 -3.25 24.49
N GLY A 137 -8.70 -3.77 24.81
CA GLY A 137 -8.22 -5.06 24.34
C GLY A 137 -7.31 -5.01 23.12
N ILE A 138 -7.13 -3.87 22.44
CA ILE A 138 -6.12 -3.72 21.39
C ILE A 138 -4.75 -3.48 22.03
N GLN A 139 -3.80 -4.30 21.66
CA GLN A 139 -2.38 -4.07 21.96
C GLN A 139 -1.63 -3.78 20.66
N ARG A 140 -0.82 -2.72 20.66
CA ARG A 140 -0.08 -2.26 19.48
C ARG A 140 1.41 -2.36 19.72
N LYS A 141 2.12 -2.91 18.74
CA LYS A 141 3.57 -3.01 18.76
C LYS A 141 4.11 -2.50 17.44
N ALA A 142 4.88 -1.40 17.49
CA ALA A 142 5.60 -0.94 16.32
C ALA A 142 6.68 -1.97 15.94
N LEU A 143 6.73 -2.31 14.65
CA LEU A 143 7.73 -3.24 14.13
C LEU A 143 9.00 -2.50 13.74
N THR A 144 10.15 -3.13 13.98
CA THR A 144 11.44 -2.63 13.49
C THR A 144 11.58 -3.04 12.02
N THR A 145 11.62 -2.03 11.13
CA THR A 145 11.66 -2.23 9.68
C THR A 145 12.96 -1.69 9.10
N VAL A 146 13.38 -2.23 7.95
CA VAL A 146 14.54 -1.71 7.18
C VAL A 146 14.24 -0.31 6.65
N ASP A 147 13.01 -0.10 6.15
CA ASP A 147 12.52 1.20 5.74
C ASP A 147 11.98 1.98 6.94
N GLN A 148 12.66 3.05 7.32
CA GLN A 148 12.26 3.92 8.41
C GLN A 148 11.27 5.01 7.99
N THR A 149 11.02 5.16 6.69
CA THR A 149 10.11 6.17 6.14
C THR A 149 8.65 5.69 6.11
N ARG A 150 8.40 4.37 6.31
CA ARG A 150 7.08 3.78 6.49
C ARG A 150 7.03 2.95 7.78
N ARG A 151 6.03 3.18 8.59
CA ARG A 151 5.85 2.47 9.86
C ARG A 151 4.89 1.30 9.69
N LEU A 152 5.28 0.15 10.22
CA LEU A 152 4.42 -1.04 10.32
C LEU A 152 4.20 -1.40 11.79
N ALA A 153 3.08 -2.01 12.08
CA ALA A 153 2.73 -2.45 13.42
C ALA A 153 2.14 -3.86 13.42
N GLU A 154 2.25 -4.52 14.55
CA GLU A 154 1.48 -5.67 14.95
C GLU A 154 0.34 -5.21 15.86
N LEU A 155 -0.87 -5.62 15.56
CA LEU A 155 -2.07 -5.36 16.35
C LEU A 155 -2.57 -6.69 16.93
N ASN A 156 -2.61 -6.80 18.25
CA ASN A 156 -3.15 -7.96 18.96
C ASN A 156 -4.50 -7.61 19.55
N PHE A 157 -5.55 -8.29 19.11
CA PHE A 157 -6.93 -8.14 19.55
C PHE A 157 -7.20 -9.17 20.64
N LYS A 158 -7.39 -8.71 21.87
CA LYS A 158 -7.70 -9.55 23.05
C LYS A 158 -9.14 -9.35 23.48
N ASN A 159 -10.05 -10.14 22.90
CA ASN A 159 -11.48 -10.06 23.18
C ASN A 159 -12.04 -8.62 23.00
N VAL A 160 -11.68 -7.98 21.89
CA VAL A 160 -12.15 -6.64 21.55
C VAL A 160 -13.62 -6.72 21.16
N THR A 161 -14.50 -6.11 21.94
CA THR A 161 -15.95 -6.10 21.67
C THR A 161 -16.31 -4.94 20.76
N VAL A 162 -17.11 -5.23 19.74
CA VAL A 162 -17.64 -4.24 18.81
C VAL A 162 -19.16 -4.46 18.64
N PRO A 163 -19.96 -3.39 18.48
CA PRO A 163 -21.39 -3.52 18.22
C PRO A 163 -21.63 -4.12 16.82
N ALA A 164 -22.81 -4.67 16.57
CA ALA A 164 -23.18 -5.20 15.26
C ALA A 164 -23.10 -4.14 14.16
N THR A 165 -23.33 -2.88 14.48
CA THR A 165 -23.22 -1.73 13.57
C THR A 165 -21.79 -1.42 13.13
N ALA A 166 -20.77 -1.97 13.79
CA ALA A 166 -19.37 -1.82 13.39
C ALA A 166 -19.00 -2.71 12.17
N ARG A 167 -19.82 -3.70 11.82
CA ARG A 167 -19.58 -4.57 10.68
C ARG A 167 -19.86 -3.82 9.37
N LEU A 168 -18.92 -3.92 8.42
CA LEU A 168 -19.06 -3.41 7.06
C LEU A 168 -19.64 -4.53 6.16
N GLY A 169 -20.75 -4.25 5.51
CA GLY A 169 -21.41 -5.21 4.63
C GLY A 169 -22.02 -6.42 5.36
N ASP A 170 -22.19 -7.52 4.62
CA ASP A 170 -22.82 -8.75 5.13
C ASP A 170 -21.83 -9.66 5.86
N GLU A 171 -22.33 -10.39 6.86
CA GLU A 171 -21.53 -11.32 7.64
C GLU A 171 -20.98 -12.46 6.77
N GLY A 172 -19.68 -12.71 6.90
CA GLY A 172 -19.00 -13.78 6.20
C GLY A 172 -18.79 -13.56 4.69
N ALA A 173 -19.25 -12.42 4.14
CA ALA A 173 -19.25 -12.13 2.69
C ALA A 173 -18.21 -11.09 2.25
N ALA A 174 -17.24 -10.73 3.09
CA ALA A 174 -16.34 -9.62 2.81
C ALA A 174 -15.18 -9.96 1.85
N SER A 175 -15.02 -11.20 1.40
CA SER A 175 -13.89 -11.63 0.57
C SER A 175 -13.69 -10.76 -0.68
N ALA A 176 -14.76 -10.49 -1.43
CA ALA A 176 -14.71 -9.65 -2.62
C ALA A 176 -14.36 -8.18 -2.29
N ALA A 177 -14.90 -7.65 -1.20
CA ALA A 177 -14.60 -6.29 -0.74
C ALA A 177 -13.16 -6.13 -0.30
N ILE A 178 -12.60 -7.12 0.39
CA ILE A 178 -11.17 -7.17 0.76
C ILE A 178 -10.31 -7.18 -0.50
N ALA A 179 -10.59 -8.09 -1.44
CA ALA A 179 -9.83 -8.18 -2.68
C ALA A 179 -9.87 -6.86 -3.45
N ARG A 180 -11.04 -6.24 -3.59
CA ARG A 180 -11.21 -4.94 -4.26
C ARG A 180 -10.41 -3.83 -3.57
N THR A 181 -10.46 -3.76 -2.24
CA THR A 181 -9.70 -2.78 -1.45
C THR A 181 -8.19 -2.93 -1.70
N LEU A 182 -7.70 -4.16 -1.74
CA LEU A 182 -6.28 -4.46 -1.97
C LEU A 182 -5.85 -4.16 -3.41
N ASP A 183 -6.70 -4.44 -4.41
CA ASP A 183 -6.41 -4.09 -5.81
C ASP A 183 -6.29 -2.56 -5.97
N LEU A 184 -7.20 -1.79 -5.38
CA LEU A 184 -7.13 -0.33 -5.36
C LEU A 184 -5.85 0.17 -4.66
N ALA A 185 -5.52 -0.39 -3.50
CA ALA A 185 -4.31 -0.04 -2.78
C ALA A 185 -3.03 -0.43 -3.55
N ALA A 186 -3.03 -1.55 -4.27
CA ALA A 186 -1.91 -1.99 -5.10
C ALA A 186 -1.65 -1.01 -6.26
N ILE A 187 -2.69 -0.47 -6.90
CA ILE A 187 -2.57 0.57 -7.95
C ILE A 187 -1.95 1.85 -7.36
N ALA A 188 -2.42 2.31 -6.21
CA ALA A 188 -1.85 3.48 -5.53
C ALA A 188 -0.38 3.26 -5.12
N LEU A 189 -0.04 2.06 -4.64
CA LEU A 189 1.33 1.70 -4.29
C LEU A 189 2.23 1.62 -5.52
N ALA A 190 1.72 1.11 -6.64
CA ALA A 190 2.44 1.09 -7.91
C ALA A 190 2.82 2.50 -8.37
N ALA A 191 1.92 3.48 -8.23
CA ALA A 191 2.23 4.88 -8.54
C ALA A 191 3.30 5.48 -7.60
N GLU A 192 3.24 5.18 -6.31
CA GLU A 192 4.31 5.58 -5.37
C GLU A 192 5.66 5.00 -5.81
N GLN A 193 5.68 3.75 -6.24
CA GLN A 193 6.89 3.09 -6.75
C GLN A 193 7.43 3.76 -8.00
N VAL A 194 6.58 4.23 -8.91
CA VAL A 194 6.99 5.03 -10.08
C VAL A 194 7.70 6.30 -9.66
N GLY A 195 7.15 7.04 -8.70
CA GLY A 195 7.77 8.27 -8.18
C GLY A 195 9.15 8.02 -7.57
N GLY A 196 9.28 6.96 -6.77
CA GLY A 196 10.56 6.55 -6.20
C GLY A 196 11.59 6.13 -7.27
N ALA A 197 11.14 5.38 -8.28
CA ALA A 197 11.98 4.97 -9.41
C ALA A 197 12.46 6.17 -10.23
N GLN A 198 11.57 7.12 -10.53
CA GLN A 198 11.93 8.37 -11.21
C GLN A 198 12.99 9.15 -10.43
N ARG A 199 12.82 9.28 -9.13
CA ARG A 199 13.80 9.98 -8.29
C ARG A 199 15.16 9.30 -8.29
N CYS A 200 15.20 7.97 -8.27
CA CYS A 200 16.45 7.21 -8.40
C CYS A 200 17.15 7.47 -9.74
N LEU A 201 16.39 7.53 -10.83
CA LEU A 201 16.91 7.87 -12.15
C LEU A 201 17.48 9.29 -12.16
N ASP A 202 16.75 10.28 -11.64
CA ASP A 202 17.19 11.68 -11.59
C ASP A 202 18.50 11.84 -10.81
N MET A 203 18.59 11.21 -9.63
CA MET A 203 19.81 11.22 -8.81
C MET A 203 20.98 10.54 -9.54
N SER A 204 20.71 9.44 -10.24
CA SER A 204 21.73 8.73 -11.03
C SER A 204 22.29 9.61 -12.14
N VAL A 205 21.43 10.29 -12.88
CA VAL A 205 21.82 11.20 -13.98
C VAL A 205 22.59 12.41 -13.45
N ALA A 206 22.09 13.03 -12.36
CA ALA A 206 22.75 14.17 -11.73
C ALA A 206 24.18 13.79 -11.29
N TYR A 207 24.29 12.71 -10.50
CA TYR A 207 25.60 12.24 -10.02
C TYR A 207 26.54 11.84 -11.16
N ALA A 208 26.03 11.20 -12.21
CA ALA A 208 26.84 10.81 -13.36
C ALA A 208 27.42 12.01 -14.14
N ASN A 209 26.72 13.15 -14.12
CA ASN A 209 27.21 14.39 -14.74
C ASN A 209 28.22 15.15 -13.86
N GLU A 210 28.13 15.05 -12.56
CA GLU A 210 28.98 15.76 -11.60
C GLU A 210 30.25 14.98 -11.23
N ARG A 211 30.14 13.67 -11.03
CA ARG A 211 31.25 12.85 -10.53
C ARG A 211 32.32 12.64 -11.60
N VAL A 212 33.56 13.08 -11.32
CA VAL A 212 34.71 12.89 -12.17
C VAL A 212 35.53 11.69 -11.71
N GLN A 213 35.83 10.77 -12.64
CA GLN A 213 36.80 9.68 -12.49
C GLN A 213 37.52 9.48 -13.82
N PHE A 214 38.78 9.08 -13.75
CA PHE A 214 39.63 8.90 -14.94
C PHE A 214 39.69 10.16 -15.84
N GLY A 215 39.69 11.34 -15.21
CA GLY A 215 39.83 12.64 -15.88
C GLY A 215 38.56 13.16 -16.59
N ARG A 216 37.39 12.53 -16.42
CA ARG A 216 36.13 12.96 -17.04
C ARG A 216 34.91 12.57 -16.19
N ALA A 217 33.77 13.19 -16.45
CA ALA A 217 32.51 12.83 -15.78
C ALA A 217 32.17 11.35 -16.05
N ILE A 218 31.70 10.63 -15.02
CA ILE A 218 31.40 9.18 -15.16
C ILE A 218 30.25 8.94 -16.15
N GLY A 219 29.34 9.88 -16.35
CA GLY A 219 28.28 9.85 -17.37
C GLY A 219 28.82 9.86 -18.81
N SER A 220 30.10 10.15 -19.03
CA SER A 220 30.74 10.01 -20.37
C SER A 220 31.02 8.55 -20.76
N PHE A 221 30.99 7.61 -19.78
CA PHE A 221 31.21 6.19 -20.04
C PHE A 221 29.92 5.52 -20.50
N GLN A 222 30.02 4.71 -21.59
CA GLN A 222 28.84 4.04 -22.15
C GLN A 222 28.11 3.14 -21.15
N ALA A 223 28.84 2.44 -20.28
CA ALA A 223 28.23 1.57 -19.26
C ALA A 223 27.25 2.33 -18.34
N ILE A 224 27.57 3.57 -17.95
CA ILE A 224 26.70 4.40 -17.13
C ILE A 224 25.54 4.96 -17.97
N LYS A 225 25.82 5.43 -19.21
CA LYS A 225 24.78 5.94 -20.11
C LYS A 225 23.71 4.89 -20.40
N HIS A 226 24.13 3.66 -20.71
CA HIS A 226 23.22 2.57 -21.04
C HIS A 226 22.37 2.19 -19.83
N LYS A 227 22.96 2.12 -18.62
CA LYS A 227 22.18 1.91 -17.40
C LYS A 227 21.09 2.97 -17.24
N CYS A 228 21.44 4.26 -17.33
CA CYS A 228 20.44 5.33 -17.20
C CYS A 228 19.37 5.26 -18.29
N ALA A 229 19.72 4.87 -19.53
CA ALA A 229 18.77 4.69 -20.60
C ALA A 229 17.81 3.52 -20.35
N ASP A 230 18.34 2.38 -19.88
CA ASP A 230 17.52 1.21 -19.51
C ASP A 230 16.57 1.54 -18.35
N LEU A 231 17.05 2.26 -17.31
CA LEU A 231 16.23 2.73 -16.20
C LEU A 231 15.11 3.66 -16.67
N MET A 232 15.40 4.57 -17.62
CA MET A 232 14.38 5.47 -18.18
C MET A 232 13.25 4.68 -18.86
N VAL A 233 13.59 3.64 -19.65
CA VAL A 233 12.57 2.78 -20.27
C VAL A 233 11.71 2.08 -19.22
N GLN A 234 12.33 1.58 -18.15
CA GLN A 234 11.61 0.92 -17.06
C GLN A 234 10.67 1.88 -16.34
N VAL A 235 11.12 3.10 -16.01
CA VAL A 235 10.30 4.12 -15.33
C VAL A 235 9.10 4.51 -16.19
N GLU A 236 9.30 4.79 -17.49
CA GLU A 236 8.20 5.19 -18.38
C GLU A 236 7.21 4.06 -18.62
N SER A 237 7.67 2.82 -18.71
CA SER A 237 6.80 1.65 -18.81
C SER A 237 5.99 1.44 -17.52
N ALA A 238 6.65 1.58 -16.35
CA ALA A 238 5.98 1.49 -15.05
C ALA A 238 4.92 2.59 -14.87
N ARG A 239 5.25 3.84 -15.28
CA ARG A 239 4.31 4.96 -15.27
C ARG A 239 3.10 4.67 -16.13
N SER A 240 3.31 4.18 -17.35
CA SER A 240 2.23 3.81 -18.26
C SER A 240 1.32 2.74 -17.65
N ALA A 241 1.88 1.71 -16.99
CA ALA A 241 1.09 0.67 -16.35
C ALA A 241 0.27 1.21 -15.15
N ALA A 242 0.89 2.04 -14.29
CA ALA A 242 0.20 2.62 -13.12
C ALA A 242 -0.94 3.57 -13.53
N TYR A 243 -0.70 4.45 -14.50
CA TYR A 243 -1.74 5.37 -14.99
C TYR A 243 -2.84 4.66 -15.77
N TYR A 244 -2.51 3.63 -16.56
CA TYR A 244 -3.52 2.82 -17.21
C TYR A 244 -4.45 2.16 -16.19
N ALA A 245 -3.89 1.58 -15.13
CA ALA A 245 -4.67 1.01 -14.05
C ALA A 245 -5.56 2.06 -13.34
N ALA A 246 -5.05 3.27 -13.13
CA ALA A 246 -5.84 4.37 -12.56
C ALA A 246 -7.00 4.81 -13.47
N CYS A 247 -6.78 4.89 -14.79
CA CYS A 247 -7.83 5.18 -15.76
C CYS A 247 -8.92 4.11 -15.75
N THR A 248 -8.53 2.83 -15.68
CA THR A 248 -9.47 1.70 -15.58
C THR A 248 -10.37 1.82 -14.33
N VAL A 249 -9.80 2.27 -13.19
CA VAL A 249 -10.59 2.54 -11.97
C VAL A 249 -11.54 3.73 -12.20
N ALA A 250 -11.07 4.82 -12.81
CA ALA A 250 -11.87 6.01 -13.06
C ALA A 250 -13.02 5.75 -14.03
N GLU A 251 -12.86 4.83 -14.98
CA GLU A 251 -13.88 4.40 -15.91
C GLU A 251 -14.91 3.42 -15.29
N GLY A 252 -14.65 2.94 -14.07
CA GLY A 252 -15.54 1.98 -13.40
C GLY A 252 -15.53 0.58 -14.04
N ASN A 253 -14.45 0.20 -14.73
CA ASN A 253 -14.32 -1.11 -15.36
C ASN A 253 -13.81 -2.16 -14.37
N ASP A 254 -14.70 -2.58 -13.47
CA ASP A 254 -14.35 -3.51 -12.38
C ASP A 254 -13.77 -4.85 -12.86
N ALA A 255 -14.22 -5.34 -14.00
CA ALA A 255 -13.70 -6.60 -14.55
C ALA A 255 -12.23 -6.49 -14.95
N GLU A 256 -11.82 -5.37 -15.51
CA GLU A 256 -10.44 -5.15 -15.94
C GLU A 256 -9.51 -4.81 -14.77
N ILE A 257 -10.02 -4.15 -13.72
CA ILE A 257 -9.21 -3.83 -12.52
C ILE A 257 -8.58 -5.08 -11.93
N ASN A 258 -9.29 -6.21 -11.93
CA ASN A 258 -8.79 -7.49 -11.44
C ASN A 258 -7.50 -7.96 -12.14
N THR A 259 -7.24 -7.51 -13.35
CA THR A 259 -6.05 -7.87 -14.13
C THR A 259 -5.01 -6.76 -14.15
N VAL A 260 -5.41 -5.50 -14.26
CA VAL A 260 -4.46 -4.39 -14.36
C VAL A 260 -3.81 -4.04 -13.00
N ALA A 261 -4.49 -4.26 -11.88
CA ALA A 261 -3.93 -4.01 -10.56
C ALA A 261 -2.71 -4.89 -10.26
N PRO A 262 -2.79 -6.23 -10.35
CA PRO A 262 -1.63 -7.08 -10.13
C PRO A 262 -0.55 -6.88 -11.21
N LEU A 263 -0.90 -6.58 -12.47
CA LEU A 263 0.07 -6.26 -13.51
C LEU A 263 0.88 -5.02 -13.15
N ALA A 264 0.22 -3.91 -12.80
CA ALA A 264 0.88 -2.66 -12.44
C ALA A 264 1.77 -2.84 -11.21
N LYS A 265 1.26 -3.50 -10.14
CA LYS A 265 2.03 -3.73 -8.91
C LYS A 265 3.28 -4.59 -9.17
N ALA A 266 3.16 -5.68 -9.93
CA ALA A 266 4.29 -6.54 -10.24
C ALA A 266 5.37 -5.78 -11.02
N TYR A 267 4.99 -5.08 -12.08
CA TYR A 267 5.95 -4.38 -12.93
C TYR A 267 6.60 -3.19 -12.21
N CYS A 268 5.82 -2.36 -11.52
CA CYS A 268 6.34 -1.19 -10.81
C CYS A 268 7.26 -1.59 -9.64
N SER A 269 7.00 -2.71 -8.96
CA SER A 269 7.89 -3.24 -7.91
C SER A 269 9.25 -3.60 -8.44
N ASP A 270 9.33 -4.36 -9.55
CA ASP A 270 10.59 -4.74 -10.17
C ASP A 270 11.34 -3.51 -10.71
N ALA A 271 10.64 -2.60 -11.38
CA ALA A 271 11.22 -1.38 -11.94
C ALA A 271 11.81 -0.49 -10.83
N TYR A 272 11.09 -0.26 -9.73
CA TYR A 272 11.59 0.57 -8.64
C TYR A 272 12.80 -0.06 -7.94
N PHE A 273 12.73 -1.36 -7.66
CA PHE A 273 13.87 -2.05 -7.03
C PHE A 273 15.12 -2.00 -7.92
N GLN A 274 14.97 -2.24 -9.23
CA GLN A 274 16.09 -2.15 -10.19
C GLN A 274 16.64 -0.72 -10.26
N CYS A 275 15.78 0.30 -10.36
CA CYS A 275 16.19 1.70 -10.38
C CYS A 275 16.97 2.08 -9.11
N ALA A 276 16.48 1.67 -7.94
CA ALA A 276 17.14 1.96 -6.67
C ALA A 276 18.49 1.24 -6.53
N ALA A 277 18.58 -0.01 -6.98
CA ALA A 277 19.81 -0.80 -6.95
C ALA A 277 20.87 -0.22 -7.90
N ASP A 278 20.49 0.14 -9.12
CA ASP A 278 21.42 0.75 -10.07
C ASP A 278 21.81 2.18 -9.67
N CYS A 279 20.91 2.95 -9.07
CA CYS A 279 21.24 4.26 -8.51
C CYS A 279 22.32 4.13 -7.43
N LEU A 280 22.17 3.18 -6.53
CA LEU A 280 23.15 2.89 -5.49
C LEU A 280 24.49 2.44 -6.08
N GLN A 281 24.47 1.59 -7.10
CA GLN A 281 25.65 1.13 -7.81
C GLN A 281 26.38 2.28 -8.56
N ILE A 282 25.65 3.21 -9.17
CA ILE A 282 26.21 4.38 -9.88
C ILE A 282 26.91 5.32 -8.89
N HIS A 283 26.33 5.53 -7.70
CA HIS A 283 26.95 6.32 -6.63
C HIS A 283 28.15 5.60 -5.99
N GLY A 284 28.22 4.27 -6.08
CA GLY A 284 29.27 3.48 -5.45
C GLY A 284 29.26 3.61 -3.92
N GLY A 285 30.45 3.64 -3.29
CA GLY A 285 30.55 3.65 -1.84
C GLY A 285 29.81 4.77 -1.13
N VAL A 286 29.67 5.94 -1.74
CA VAL A 286 28.95 7.09 -1.13
C VAL A 286 27.44 6.86 -1.11
N GLY A 287 26.87 6.02 -1.96
CA GLY A 287 25.44 5.70 -1.99
C GLY A 287 24.93 5.01 -0.70
N PHE A 288 25.84 4.42 0.10
CA PHE A 288 25.50 3.82 1.40
C PHE A 288 25.72 4.76 2.59
N THR A 289 26.23 5.95 2.36
CA THR A 289 26.48 6.93 3.42
C THR A 289 25.27 7.82 3.66
N TRP A 290 25.20 8.44 4.84
CA TRP A 290 24.15 9.42 5.17
C TRP A 290 24.33 10.78 4.48
N GLU A 291 25.36 10.93 3.66
CA GLU A 291 25.58 12.14 2.83
C GLU A 291 24.66 12.17 1.62
N TYR A 292 24.13 11.00 1.20
CA TYR A 292 23.24 10.84 0.07
C TYR A 292 21.98 10.04 0.46
N ASP A 293 20.83 10.48 -0.02
CA ASP A 293 19.52 9.87 0.27
C ASP A 293 19.28 8.54 -0.48
N VAL A 294 20.18 8.12 -1.35
CA VAL A 294 20.04 6.95 -2.23
C VAL A 294 19.65 5.69 -1.47
N HIS A 295 20.28 5.45 -0.31
CA HIS A 295 19.98 4.28 0.51
C HIS A 295 18.56 4.30 1.11
N LEU A 296 17.94 5.48 1.28
CA LEU A 296 16.56 5.60 1.74
C LEU A 296 15.59 5.10 0.66
N TYR A 297 15.83 5.48 -0.60
CA TYR A 297 15.05 5.00 -1.75
C TYR A 297 15.22 3.48 -1.94
N PHE A 298 16.43 2.96 -1.77
CA PHE A 298 16.67 1.51 -1.85
C PHE A 298 15.91 0.74 -0.76
N LYS A 299 15.90 1.23 0.47
CA LYS A 299 15.13 0.63 1.58
C LYS A 299 13.62 0.71 1.33
N ARG A 300 13.11 1.85 0.83
CA ARG A 300 11.71 2.02 0.45
C ARG A 300 11.34 1.10 -0.71
N ALA A 301 12.19 0.97 -1.73
CA ALA A 301 11.96 0.07 -2.85
C ALA A 301 11.80 -1.39 -2.36
N LYS A 302 12.70 -1.85 -1.47
CA LYS A 302 12.63 -3.20 -0.91
C LYS A 302 11.39 -3.41 -0.03
N SER A 303 11.03 -2.42 0.77
CA SER A 303 9.83 -2.46 1.60
C SER A 303 8.54 -2.52 0.76
N THR A 304 8.42 -1.66 -0.25
CA THR A 304 7.23 -1.58 -1.10
C THR A 304 7.13 -2.75 -2.09
N GLU A 305 8.26 -3.38 -2.47
CA GLU A 305 8.27 -4.61 -3.24
C GLU A 305 7.46 -5.70 -2.54
N SER A 306 7.67 -5.88 -1.23
CA SER A 306 7.01 -6.92 -0.44
C SER A 306 5.62 -6.54 0.06
N LEU A 307 5.33 -5.25 0.25
CA LEU A 307 4.06 -4.76 0.79
C LEU A 307 2.91 -5.10 -0.17
N LEU A 308 1.82 -5.66 0.35
CA LEU A 308 0.64 -6.16 -0.38
C LEU A 308 0.95 -7.32 -1.34
N GLY A 309 2.06 -8.01 -1.19
CA GLY A 309 2.54 -9.06 -2.07
C GLY A 309 3.66 -8.62 -3.01
N ASP A 310 4.59 -9.53 -3.28
CA ASP A 310 5.70 -9.29 -4.19
C ASP A 310 5.29 -9.48 -5.67
N ALA A 311 6.23 -9.23 -6.57
CA ALA A 311 5.97 -9.35 -8.01
C ALA A 311 5.58 -10.78 -8.43
N SER A 312 6.09 -11.80 -7.76
CA SER A 312 5.74 -13.21 -8.03
C SER A 312 4.31 -13.50 -7.60
N TYR A 313 3.91 -13.04 -6.42
CA TYR A 313 2.54 -13.14 -5.92
C TYR A 313 1.56 -12.48 -6.90
N HIS A 314 1.84 -11.26 -7.33
CA HIS A 314 0.95 -10.53 -8.25
C HIS A 314 0.89 -11.15 -9.65
N ARG A 315 1.98 -11.72 -10.16
CA ARG A 315 1.95 -12.49 -11.42
C ARG A 315 1.10 -13.75 -11.31
N GLU A 316 1.17 -14.45 -10.17
CA GLU A 316 0.30 -15.60 -9.90
C GLU A 316 -1.17 -15.17 -9.82
N GLN A 317 -1.48 -14.08 -9.10
CA GLN A 317 -2.83 -13.51 -9.05
C GLN A 317 -3.34 -13.16 -10.46
N LEU A 318 -2.52 -12.54 -11.29
CA LEU A 318 -2.86 -12.25 -12.69
C LEU A 318 -3.17 -13.53 -13.47
N ALA A 319 -2.32 -14.55 -13.36
CA ALA A 319 -2.51 -15.82 -14.06
C ALA A 319 -3.80 -16.56 -13.65
N GLN A 320 -4.20 -16.43 -12.38
CA GLN A 320 -5.45 -17.04 -11.88
C GLN A 320 -6.71 -16.27 -12.28
N ARG A 321 -6.58 -14.98 -12.63
CA ARG A 321 -7.72 -14.09 -12.95
C ARG A 321 -7.97 -13.94 -14.45
N ILE A 322 -7.05 -14.42 -15.32
CA ILE A 322 -7.20 -14.50 -16.78
C ILE A 322 -7.84 -15.84 -17.15
#